data_a6d361abf8311c7bba631c9481b2ed76
#
_entry.id   a6d361abf8311c7bba631c9481b2ed76
#
_cell.length_a   1.000
_cell.length_b   1.000
_cell.length_c   1.000
_cell.angle_alpha   90.00
_cell.angle_beta   90.00
_cell.angle_gamma   90.00
#
_symmetry.space_group_name_H-M   'P 1'
#
loop_
_entity.id
_entity.type
_entity.pdbx_description
1 polymer ?
#
loop_
_entity_poly.entity_id
_entity_poly.type
_entity_poly.pdbx_seq_one_letter_code
_entity_poly.pdbx_strand_id
1 'polypeptide(L)'
;MPSAVRTEVSPPKNNISKPKPFRPMKSPIPEYLNRVLENARPIESGHAADYIETLAKADTSKMAVALAMVDGQIYSAGDDDIEFSMQSISKAFVYALAIEDAGLEKVLEKIGVEPSGDAFNKLSLEQNSNRPMNPMINAGAITAHSLIGGPDWTAEQRSDRILKVMSKLAGRQLRVCEEVYQAELRDANRNMGIGYMLKAAGIITSDVQETVRGYIRQCAINVNVRDLATMAATLCNAGIHPATGETIIPQDSVRQILSVMTTCGMYDAAGDWVSRIGIPAKSGVAGGIIGALPGQMGIAVFSPKLDSRGNSVRGVAMCEKLSSDMGLHMMDVSQIAQATVRVTVATIVAGQSEPHHMNCNKEVLIFSLRGVVRFGGSERLTRAITRELGDPDPEDPGSGSNRYVCAVVFSFRDVFSFNGVAQKIIQTDITRLVKDGRTVVVIDPSGVLAMDSEPSEGILKIVETETAARDFIGGIGCHTVSKNDEW
;
A
#
# COMPACT_ATOMS: atom_id res chain seq x y z
N MET A 1 -71.34 -21.44 -53.63
CA MET A 1 -69.98 -20.95 -53.59
C MET A 1 -69.58 -20.87 -52.10
N PRO A 2 -68.64 -21.75 -51.64
CA PRO A 2 -68.23 -21.72 -50.25
C PRO A 2 -67.05 -20.71 -50.05
N SER A 3 -67.13 -19.89 -49.03
CA SER A 3 -66.19 -18.93 -48.57
C SER A 3 -64.92 -19.61 -47.96
N ALA A 4 -63.73 -19.17 -48.42
CA ALA A 4 -62.44 -19.63 -47.95
C ALA A 4 -62.14 -18.97 -46.58
N VAL A 5 -61.93 -19.75 -45.54
CA VAL A 5 -61.40 -19.34 -44.25
C VAL A 5 -59.88 -19.22 -44.40
N ARG A 6 -59.34 -18.00 -44.25
CA ARG A 6 -57.91 -17.76 -44.08
C ARG A 6 -57.54 -18.01 -42.63
N THR A 7 -56.73 -18.99 -42.36
CA THR A 7 -56.03 -19.20 -41.08
C THR A 7 -54.78 -18.35 -41.07
N GLU A 8 -54.74 -17.32 -40.22
CA GLU A 8 -53.51 -16.55 -39.91
C GLU A 8 -52.64 -17.41 -38.98
N VAL A 9 -51.47 -17.80 -39.51
CA VAL A 9 -50.41 -18.43 -38.71
C VAL A 9 -49.59 -17.34 -38.09
N SER A 10 -49.66 -17.17 -36.76
CA SER A 10 -48.81 -16.24 -35.99
C SER A 10 -47.35 -16.70 -36.06
N PRO A 11 -46.38 -15.79 -36.24
CA PRO A 11 -44.95 -16.15 -36.25
C PRO A 11 -44.48 -16.62 -34.85
N PRO A 12 -43.51 -17.53 -34.76
CA PRO A 12 -42.99 -18.02 -33.50
C PRO A 12 -42.34 -16.90 -32.71
N LYS A 13 -42.74 -16.75 -31.44
CA LYS A 13 -42.10 -15.82 -30.49
C LYS A 13 -40.70 -16.37 -30.20
N ASN A 14 -39.68 -15.76 -30.79
CA ASN A 14 -38.29 -15.98 -30.40
C ASN A 14 -38.08 -15.35 -28.98
N ASN A 15 -38.14 -16.19 -27.97
CA ASN A 15 -37.71 -15.83 -26.62
C ASN A 15 -36.17 -15.77 -26.58
N ILE A 16 -35.60 -14.69 -27.11
CA ILE A 16 -34.20 -14.35 -26.86
C ILE A 16 -34.14 -13.72 -25.45
N SER A 17 -33.73 -14.51 -24.47
CA SER A 17 -33.47 -13.97 -23.12
C SER A 17 -32.41 -12.89 -23.21
N LYS A 18 -32.71 -11.69 -22.68
CA LYS A 18 -31.72 -10.61 -22.61
C LYS A 18 -30.45 -11.11 -21.88
N PRO A 19 -29.24 -10.85 -22.41
CA PRO A 19 -28.03 -11.21 -21.72
C PRO A 19 -28.02 -10.51 -20.35
N LYS A 20 -27.75 -11.28 -19.28
CA LYS A 20 -27.59 -10.69 -17.94
C LYS A 20 -26.42 -9.70 -17.98
N PRO A 21 -26.55 -8.51 -17.36
CA PRO A 21 -25.44 -7.58 -17.27
C PRO A 21 -24.27 -8.26 -16.55
N PHE A 22 -23.05 -8.06 -17.04
CA PHE A 22 -21.85 -8.56 -16.36
C PHE A 22 -21.74 -7.93 -14.98
N ARG A 23 -21.30 -8.71 -14.00
CA ARG A 23 -21.00 -8.18 -12.66
C ARG A 23 -19.79 -7.27 -12.73
N PRO A 24 -19.77 -6.15 -11.97
CA PRO A 24 -18.61 -5.27 -11.89
C PRO A 24 -17.41 -6.02 -11.30
N MET A 25 -16.24 -5.83 -11.90
CA MET A 25 -15.00 -6.45 -11.45
C MET A 25 -14.47 -5.71 -10.21
N LYS A 26 -14.27 -6.45 -9.11
CA LYS A 26 -13.64 -5.93 -7.88
C LYS A 26 -12.20 -6.43 -7.76
N SER A 27 -11.30 -5.55 -7.28
CA SER A 27 -9.92 -5.93 -6.98
C SER A 27 -9.85 -7.09 -5.98
N PRO A 28 -9.03 -8.14 -6.20
CA PRO A 28 -8.80 -9.22 -5.24
C PRO A 28 -7.88 -8.83 -4.07
N ILE A 29 -7.25 -7.65 -4.12
CA ILE A 29 -6.25 -7.22 -3.14
C ILE A 29 -6.83 -7.09 -1.72
N PRO A 30 -8.01 -6.49 -1.48
CA PRO A 30 -8.60 -6.46 -0.14
C PRO A 30 -8.86 -7.85 0.45
N GLU A 31 -9.25 -8.82 -0.35
CA GLU A 31 -9.42 -10.21 0.10
C GLU A 31 -8.09 -10.86 0.49
N TYR A 32 -7.02 -10.55 -0.25
CA TYR A 32 -5.68 -10.99 0.12
C TYR A 32 -5.23 -10.38 1.44
N LEU A 33 -5.45 -9.06 1.67
CA LEU A 33 -5.13 -8.39 2.93
C LEU A 33 -5.93 -8.98 4.10
N ASN A 34 -7.20 -9.33 3.91
CA ASN A 34 -7.99 -10.04 4.92
C ASN A 34 -7.37 -11.40 5.28
N ARG A 35 -6.84 -12.16 4.30
CA ARG A 35 -6.11 -13.41 4.59
C ARG A 35 -4.82 -13.16 5.39
N VAL A 36 -4.10 -12.06 5.14
CA VAL A 36 -2.93 -11.67 5.94
C VAL A 36 -3.32 -11.44 7.40
N LEU A 37 -4.43 -10.72 7.65
CA LEU A 37 -4.97 -10.49 9.00
C LEU A 37 -5.34 -11.82 9.67
N GLU A 38 -6.11 -12.68 8.99
CA GLU A 38 -6.56 -13.96 9.55
C GLU A 38 -5.39 -14.89 9.89
N ASN A 39 -4.30 -14.87 9.12
CA ASN A 39 -3.08 -15.61 9.43
C ASN A 39 -2.38 -15.11 10.71
N ALA A 40 -2.45 -13.82 10.99
CA ALA A 40 -1.86 -13.23 12.19
C ALA A 40 -2.78 -13.30 13.43
N ARG A 41 -4.09 -13.46 13.26
CA ARG A 41 -5.10 -13.46 14.34
C ARG A 41 -4.82 -14.48 15.46
N PRO A 42 -4.39 -15.73 15.17
CA PRO A 42 -4.13 -16.72 16.22
C PRO A 42 -2.92 -16.40 17.12
N ILE A 43 -2.12 -15.39 16.78
CA ILE A 43 -0.95 -15.02 17.60
C ILE A 43 -1.43 -14.27 18.85
N GLU A 44 -1.35 -14.94 19.99
CA GLU A 44 -1.84 -14.44 21.27
C GLU A 44 -0.74 -13.85 22.17
N SER A 45 0.54 -14.06 21.81
CA SER A 45 1.69 -13.57 22.57
C SER A 45 1.79 -12.05 22.59
N GLY A 46 2.56 -11.53 23.55
CA GLY A 46 2.75 -10.10 23.73
C GLY A 46 1.72 -9.46 24.66
N HIS A 47 1.92 -8.19 24.98
CA HIS A 47 1.08 -7.38 25.86
C HIS A 47 0.98 -5.94 25.32
N ALA A 48 -0.04 -5.19 25.72
CA ALA A 48 -0.13 -3.76 25.42
C ALA A 48 1.00 -2.98 26.12
N ALA A 49 1.32 -1.77 25.65
CA ALA A 49 2.29 -0.89 26.30
C ALA A 49 1.77 -0.44 27.68
N ASP A 50 2.10 -1.17 28.74
CA ASP A 50 1.55 -1.00 30.10
C ASP A 50 2.13 0.20 30.86
N TYR A 51 3.25 0.75 30.40
CA TYR A 51 3.90 1.94 30.99
C TYR A 51 3.26 3.29 30.56
N ILE A 52 2.30 3.28 29.64
CA ILE A 52 1.46 4.44 29.30
C ILE A 52 0.02 4.07 29.59
N GLU A 53 -0.61 4.73 30.57
CA GLU A 53 -1.93 4.37 31.07
C GLU A 53 -3.00 4.23 29.96
N THR A 54 -3.01 5.13 28.98
CA THR A 54 -3.96 5.10 27.86
C THR A 54 -3.70 3.93 26.91
N LEU A 55 -2.44 3.59 26.65
CA LEU A 55 -2.07 2.47 25.78
C LEU A 55 -2.28 1.12 26.45
N ALA A 56 -2.16 1.06 27.78
CA ALA A 56 -2.45 -0.14 28.57
C ALA A 56 -3.91 -0.60 28.44
N LYS A 57 -4.82 0.34 28.16
CA LYS A 57 -6.26 0.11 27.97
C LYS A 57 -6.66 -0.17 26.51
N ALA A 58 -5.69 -0.26 25.60
CA ALA A 58 -5.97 -0.50 24.19
C ALA A 58 -6.66 -1.86 23.97
N ASP A 59 -7.64 -1.89 23.06
CA ASP A 59 -8.30 -3.13 22.64
C ASP A 59 -7.32 -4.00 21.82
N THR A 60 -6.77 -5.01 22.46
CA THR A 60 -5.77 -5.90 21.85
C THR A 60 -6.33 -6.86 20.81
N SER A 61 -7.65 -6.88 20.58
CA SER A 61 -8.28 -7.63 19.50
C SER A 61 -8.15 -6.93 18.14
N LYS A 62 -7.90 -5.62 18.13
CA LYS A 62 -7.83 -4.78 16.93
C LYS A 62 -6.63 -5.09 16.07
N MET A 63 -6.90 -5.13 14.76
CA MET A 63 -5.88 -5.41 13.74
C MET A 63 -6.23 -4.73 12.44
N ALA A 64 -5.25 -4.10 11.82
CA ALA A 64 -5.42 -3.47 10.52
C ALA A 64 -4.14 -3.56 9.68
N VAL A 65 -4.32 -3.53 8.36
CA VAL A 65 -3.25 -3.45 7.37
C VAL A 65 -3.65 -2.52 6.25
N ALA A 66 -2.70 -1.70 5.76
CA ALA A 66 -2.89 -0.85 4.59
C ALA A 66 -1.64 -0.86 3.71
N LEU A 67 -1.87 -0.79 2.40
CA LEU A 67 -0.88 -0.60 1.36
C LEU A 67 -1.23 0.68 0.62
N ALA A 68 -0.28 1.58 0.43
CA ALA A 68 -0.43 2.76 -0.41
C ALA A 68 0.62 2.72 -1.53
N MET A 69 0.16 2.73 -2.76
CA MET A 69 1.01 2.69 -3.95
C MET A 69 1.57 4.09 -4.25
N VAL A 70 2.74 4.16 -4.91
CA VAL A 70 3.35 5.45 -5.28
C VAL A 70 2.54 6.29 -6.27
N ASP A 71 1.49 5.74 -6.85
CA ASP A 71 0.53 6.43 -7.73
C ASP A 71 -0.77 6.84 -7.04
N GLY A 72 -0.84 6.68 -5.71
CA GLY A 72 -1.94 7.16 -4.87
C GLY A 72 -3.03 6.14 -4.55
N GLN A 73 -3.01 4.94 -5.16
CA GLN A 73 -3.99 3.91 -4.83
C GLN A 73 -3.75 3.33 -3.43
N ILE A 74 -4.79 3.23 -2.62
CA ILE A 74 -4.73 2.67 -1.26
C ILE A 74 -5.61 1.43 -1.19
N TYR A 75 -5.08 0.38 -0.57
CA TYR A 75 -5.81 -0.85 -0.20
C TYR A 75 -5.67 -1.08 1.30
N SER A 76 -6.75 -1.40 1.96
CA SER A 76 -6.76 -1.65 3.41
C SER A 76 -7.72 -2.76 3.79
N ALA A 77 -7.51 -3.32 4.98
CA ALA A 77 -8.38 -4.34 5.57
C ALA A 77 -8.30 -4.32 7.10
N GLY A 78 -9.33 -4.86 7.73
CA GLY A 78 -9.48 -4.91 9.19
C GLY A 78 -10.02 -3.63 9.77
N ASP A 79 -9.56 -3.26 10.95
CA ASP A 79 -9.96 -2.05 11.70
C ASP A 79 -9.19 -0.80 11.17
N ASP A 80 -9.26 -0.52 9.88
CA ASP A 80 -8.40 0.41 9.15
C ASP A 80 -8.70 1.90 9.37
N ASP A 81 -9.86 2.21 9.94
CA ASP A 81 -10.31 3.56 10.32
C ASP A 81 -10.03 3.90 11.79
N ILE A 82 -9.63 2.91 12.62
CA ILE A 82 -9.32 3.14 14.02
C ILE A 82 -8.09 4.03 14.16
N GLU A 83 -8.25 5.14 14.89
CA GLU A 83 -7.17 6.05 15.23
C GLU A 83 -6.39 5.55 16.45
N PHE A 84 -5.06 5.68 16.39
CA PHE A 84 -4.13 5.42 17.48
C PHE A 84 -2.98 6.44 17.45
N SER A 85 -2.30 6.65 18.57
CA SER A 85 -1.16 7.56 18.61
C SER A 85 0.03 6.99 17.83
N MET A 86 0.66 7.80 16.97
CA MET A 86 1.75 7.34 16.10
C MET A 86 3.04 7.00 16.85
N GLN A 87 3.20 7.53 18.05
CA GLN A 87 4.31 7.25 18.94
C GLN A 87 5.68 7.41 18.24
N SER A 88 6.57 6.45 18.41
CA SER A 88 7.92 6.49 17.82
C SER A 88 7.97 6.46 16.29
N ILE A 89 6.85 6.25 15.59
CA ILE A 89 6.79 6.41 14.14
C ILE A 89 7.06 7.87 13.75
N SER A 90 6.66 8.82 14.58
CA SER A 90 6.88 10.26 14.38
C SER A 90 8.35 10.62 14.19
N LYS A 91 9.28 9.87 14.80
CA LYS A 91 10.71 10.16 14.79
C LYS A 91 11.31 10.24 13.39
N ALA A 92 10.89 9.36 12.47
CA ALA A 92 11.37 9.35 11.10
C ALA A 92 11.05 10.66 10.37
N PHE A 93 9.84 11.15 10.53
CA PHE A 93 9.37 12.37 9.87
C PHE A 93 9.89 13.64 10.55
N VAL A 94 10.02 13.65 11.88
CA VAL A 94 10.62 14.77 12.61
C VAL A 94 12.12 14.87 12.32
N TYR A 95 12.81 13.76 12.08
CA TYR A 95 14.19 13.78 11.60
C TYR A 95 14.30 14.43 10.21
N ALA A 96 13.33 14.16 9.31
CA ALA A 96 13.24 14.87 8.03
C ALA A 96 13.12 16.37 8.20
N LEU A 97 12.22 16.82 9.09
CA LEU A 97 12.02 18.25 9.37
C LEU A 97 13.25 18.90 10.01
N ALA A 98 13.95 18.19 10.88
CA ALA A 98 15.21 18.68 11.45
C ALA A 98 16.28 18.91 10.36
N ILE A 99 16.36 18.00 9.38
CA ILE A 99 17.25 18.16 8.22
C ILE A 99 16.84 19.37 7.36
N GLU A 100 15.53 19.55 7.15
CA GLU A 100 15.00 20.68 6.38
C GLU A 100 15.28 22.03 7.06
N ASP A 101 15.05 22.11 8.37
CA ASP A 101 15.14 23.37 9.12
C ASP A 101 16.60 23.74 9.49
N ALA A 102 17.44 22.76 9.83
CA ALA A 102 18.79 23.00 10.33
C ALA A 102 19.91 22.66 9.32
N GLY A 103 19.60 21.89 8.27
CA GLY A 103 20.56 21.33 7.33
C GLY A 103 21.18 20.02 7.81
N LEU A 104 21.47 19.11 6.87
CA LEU A 104 21.98 17.76 7.17
C LEU A 104 23.30 17.79 7.95
N GLU A 105 24.24 18.66 7.58
CA GLU A 105 25.56 18.79 8.24
C GLU A 105 25.40 19.06 9.73
N LYS A 106 24.61 20.08 10.08
CA LYS A 106 24.35 20.45 11.49
C LYS A 106 23.59 19.35 12.24
N VAL A 107 22.68 18.65 11.57
CA VAL A 107 21.98 17.52 12.18
C VAL A 107 22.96 16.39 12.50
N LEU A 108 23.89 16.06 11.58
CA LEU A 108 24.90 15.00 11.79
C LEU A 108 25.95 15.38 12.84
N GLU A 109 26.23 16.67 13.06
CA GLU A 109 27.03 17.10 14.23
C GLU A 109 26.36 16.77 15.55
N LYS A 110 25.02 16.76 15.60
CA LYS A 110 24.22 16.60 16.84
C LYS A 110 23.65 15.21 17.01
N ILE A 111 23.50 14.43 15.95
CA ILE A 111 22.88 13.10 15.96
C ILE A 111 23.66 12.18 15.01
N GLY A 112 24.10 11.01 15.51
CA GLY A 112 24.71 9.98 14.68
C GLY A 112 23.69 9.21 13.83
N VAL A 113 24.16 8.15 13.16
CA VAL A 113 23.35 7.31 12.28
C VAL A 113 23.50 5.81 12.58
N GLU A 114 24.31 5.47 13.58
CA GLU A 114 24.67 4.08 13.89
C GLU A 114 23.66 3.42 14.85
N PRO A 115 23.44 2.09 14.72
CA PRO A 115 22.67 1.35 15.70
C PRO A 115 23.29 1.46 17.09
N SER A 116 22.47 1.68 18.13
CA SER A 116 22.96 1.82 19.50
C SER A 116 23.36 0.49 20.16
N GLY A 117 22.75 -0.62 19.73
CA GLY A 117 22.86 -1.89 20.45
C GLY A 117 22.19 -1.90 21.82
N ASP A 118 21.54 -0.83 22.21
CA ASP A 118 20.89 -0.58 23.49
C ASP A 118 19.38 -0.35 23.32
N ALA A 119 18.63 -0.55 24.41
CA ALA A 119 17.21 -0.21 24.42
C ALA A 119 16.96 1.25 24.03
N PHE A 120 15.92 1.52 23.23
CA PHE A 120 15.62 2.83 22.62
C PHE A 120 15.47 4.00 23.62
N ASN A 121 15.22 3.71 24.89
CA ASN A 121 15.04 4.67 25.97
C ASN A 121 16.21 4.69 26.98
N LYS A 122 17.36 4.09 26.64
CA LYS A 122 18.55 4.11 27.49
C LYS A 122 19.19 5.50 27.51
N LEU A 123 19.75 5.87 28.68
CA LEU A 123 20.55 7.08 28.80
C LEU A 123 21.99 6.76 28.36
N SER A 124 22.24 6.84 27.06
CA SER A 124 23.56 6.61 26.49
C SER A 124 23.86 7.58 25.35
N LEU A 125 25.13 8.00 25.26
CA LEU A 125 25.64 8.86 24.20
C LEU A 125 26.90 8.21 23.61
N GLU A 126 27.25 8.60 22.40
CA GLU A 126 28.48 8.17 21.73
C GLU A 126 29.72 8.68 22.52
N GLN A 127 30.69 7.80 22.77
CA GLN A 127 31.80 8.11 23.68
C GLN A 127 32.66 9.30 23.27
N ASN A 128 32.87 9.52 21.96
CA ASN A 128 33.78 10.56 21.49
C ASN A 128 33.10 11.90 21.19
N SER A 129 31.88 11.87 20.68
CA SER A 129 31.14 13.05 20.23
C SER A 129 30.11 13.55 21.26
N ASN A 130 29.78 12.73 22.23
CA ASN A 130 28.68 12.92 23.17
C ASN A 130 27.29 13.12 22.53
N ARG A 131 27.15 12.76 21.24
CA ARG A 131 25.86 12.84 20.53
C ARG A 131 25.07 11.52 20.69
N PRO A 132 23.74 11.56 20.54
CA PRO A 132 22.94 10.34 20.38
C PRO A 132 23.38 9.51 19.18
N MET A 133 23.38 8.18 19.32
CA MET A 133 23.82 7.26 18.26
C MET A 133 23.01 7.38 16.96
N ASN A 134 21.70 7.60 17.06
CA ASN A 134 20.82 7.77 15.88
C ASN A 134 19.51 8.50 16.26
N PRO A 135 18.73 8.99 15.26
CA PRO A 135 17.49 9.74 15.51
C PRO A 135 16.30 8.84 15.90
N MET A 136 16.42 7.52 15.87
CA MET A 136 15.30 6.59 16.15
C MET A 136 15.23 6.18 17.63
N ILE A 137 16.27 6.43 18.43
CA ILE A 137 16.24 6.34 19.90
C ILE A 137 15.74 7.66 20.51
N ASN A 138 15.26 7.62 21.76
CA ASN A 138 14.66 8.81 22.40
C ASN A 138 15.62 10.00 22.47
N ALA A 139 16.88 9.76 22.80
CA ALA A 139 17.88 10.83 22.84
C ALA A 139 18.05 11.54 21.50
N GLY A 140 18.15 10.80 20.41
CA GLY A 140 18.24 11.37 19.08
C GLY A 140 16.96 12.06 18.62
N ALA A 141 15.79 11.51 18.97
CA ALA A 141 14.50 12.09 18.63
C ALA A 141 14.24 13.40 19.37
N ILE A 142 14.59 13.49 20.66
CA ILE A 142 14.52 14.74 21.44
C ILE A 142 15.49 15.77 20.85
N THR A 143 16.69 15.37 20.43
CA THR A 143 17.64 16.24 19.74
C THR A 143 17.08 16.73 18.41
N ALA A 144 16.52 15.83 17.56
CA ALA A 144 15.90 16.22 16.29
C ALA A 144 14.75 17.21 16.50
N HIS A 145 13.89 16.96 17.50
CA HIS A 145 12.81 17.88 17.87
C HIS A 145 13.35 19.27 18.24
N SER A 146 14.46 19.35 18.97
CA SER A 146 15.06 20.63 19.38
C SER A 146 15.61 21.46 18.21
N LEU A 147 15.89 20.82 17.07
CA LEU A 147 16.41 21.48 15.87
C LEU A 147 15.31 22.04 14.96
N ILE A 148 14.04 21.73 15.24
CA ILE A 148 12.89 22.27 14.48
C ILE A 148 12.74 23.77 14.82
N GLY A 149 12.72 24.63 13.80
CA GLY A 149 12.44 26.04 13.88
C GLY A 149 13.49 26.90 14.60
N GLY A 150 14.38 26.31 15.37
CA GLY A 150 15.44 27.01 16.09
C GLY A 150 15.30 27.04 17.61
N PRO A 151 16.31 27.58 18.33
CA PRO A 151 16.44 27.44 19.78
C PRO A 151 15.34 28.17 20.57
N ASP A 152 14.81 29.27 20.03
CA ASP A 152 13.87 30.18 20.74
C ASP A 152 12.40 29.76 20.53
N TRP A 153 12.15 28.71 19.73
CA TRP A 153 10.79 28.22 19.52
C TRP A 153 10.24 27.52 20.76
N THR A 154 8.96 27.77 21.07
CA THR A 154 8.25 27.07 22.13
C THR A 154 7.89 25.64 21.69
N ALA A 155 7.50 24.79 22.65
CA ALA A 155 6.98 23.44 22.38
C ALA A 155 5.77 23.51 21.44
N GLU A 156 4.92 24.51 21.60
CA GLU A 156 3.70 24.68 20.83
C GLU A 156 4.00 25.01 19.36
N GLN A 157 4.90 25.98 19.12
CA GLN A 157 5.33 26.35 17.76
C GLN A 157 5.95 25.17 17.00
N ARG A 158 6.81 24.36 17.65
CA ARG A 158 7.38 23.14 17.06
C ARG A 158 6.31 22.13 16.77
N SER A 159 5.39 21.90 17.71
CA SER A 159 4.29 20.95 17.56
C SER A 159 3.36 21.31 16.41
N ASP A 160 3.03 22.59 16.27
CA ASP A 160 2.16 23.07 15.18
C ASP A 160 2.81 22.88 13.81
N ARG A 161 4.12 23.17 13.68
CA ARG A 161 4.85 22.88 12.45
C ARG A 161 4.88 21.40 12.13
N ILE A 162 5.17 20.57 13.12
CA ILE A 162 5.19 19.11 12.97
C ILE A 162 3.79 18.61 12.57
N LEU A 163 2.75 19.01 13.30
CA LEU A 163 1.37 18.59 13.01
C LEU A 163 0.92 19.01 11.61
N LYS A 164 1.31 20.20 11.17
CA LYS A 164 1.01 20.69 9.81
C LYS A 164 1.66 19.81 8.74
N VAL A 165 2.93 19.42 8.90
CA VAL A 165 3.62 18.56 7.92
C VAL A 165 3.10 17.12 7.98
N MET A 166 2.86 16.58 9.19
CA MET A 166 2.25 15.25 9.33
C MET A 166 0.86 15.19 8.67
N SER A 167 0.06 16.26 8.81
CA SER A 167 -1.25 16.35 8.15
C SER A 167 -1.13 16.37 6.62
N LYS A 168 -0.14 17.07 6.07
CA LYS A 168 0.16 17.02 4.63
C LYS A 168 0.57 15.62 4.17
N LEU A 169 1.44 14.95 4.93
CA LEU A 169 1.91 13.59 4.63
C LEU A 169 0.78 12.56 4.68
N ALA A 170 -0.19 12.73 5.57
CA ALA A 170 -1.38 11.88 5.69
C ALA A 170 -2.47 12.20 4.65
N GLY A 171 -2.39 13.37 3.98
CA GLY A 171 -3.44 13.85 3.07
C GLY A 171 -4.72 14.30 3.77
N ARG A 172 -4.72 14.42 5.10
CA ARG A 172 -5.83 14.94 5.90
C ARG A 172 -5.36 15.68 7.15
N GLN A 173 -6.23 16.49 7.74
CA GLN A 173 -5.95 17.14 9.02
C GLN A 173 -5.84 16.10 10.14
N LEU A 174 -4.68 16.00 10.76
CA LEU A 174 -4.41 15.21 11.95
C LEU A 174 -4.62 16.05 13.21
N ARG A 175 -4.68 15.38 14.36
CA ARG A 175 -4.83 16.00 15.68
C ARG A 175 -3.96 15.29 16.72
N VAL A 176 -3.60 16.03 17.75
CA VAL A 176 -2.96 15.46 18.94
C VAL A 176 -4.04 14.82 19.81
N CYS A 177 -3.79 13.60 20.29
CA CYS A 177 -4.60 12.97 21.33
C CYS A 177 -4.17 13.56 22.68
N GLU A 178 -4.96 14.46 23.20
CA GLU A 178 -4.64 15.15 24.45
C GLU A 178 -4.56 14.19 25.64
N GLU A 179 -5.39 13.14 25.64
CA GLU A 179 -5.38 12.11 26.70
C GLU A 179 -4.05 11.36 26.74
N VAL A 180 -3.52 10.91 25.58
CA VAL A 180 -2.21 10.26 25.47
C VAL A 180 -1.10 11.25 25.84
N TYR A 181 -1.15 12.47 25.34
CA TYR A 181 -0.17 13.52 25.66
C TYR A 181 -0.07 13.76 27.17
N GLN A 182 -1.19 13.94 27.86
CA GLN A 182 -1.21 14.19 29.30
C GLN A 182 -0.76 12.96 30.09
N ALA A 183 -1.12 11.74 29.66
CA ALA A 183 -0.66 10.51 30.30
C ALA A 183 0.85 10.36 30.23
N GLU A 184 1.48 10.57 29.05
CA GLU A 184 2.92 10.49 28.90
C GLU A 184 3.67 11.64 29.60
N LEU A 185 3.07 12.83 29.67
CA LEU A 185 3.66 13.97 30.31
C LEU A 185 3.76 13.78 31.84
N ARG A 186 2.75 13.13 32.46
CA ARG A 186 2.79 12.79 33.90
C ARG A 186 3.96 11.90 34.27
N ASP A 187 4.38 11.00 33.38
CA ASP A 187 5.50 10.06 33.59
C ASP A 187 6.72 10.34 32.69
N ALA A 188 6.94 11.61 32.41
CA ALA A 188 8.01 12.04 31.51
C ALA A 188 9.42 11.98 32.12
N ASN A 189 9.59 11.48 33.35
CA ASN A 189 10.85 11.52 34.13
C ASN A 189 12.05 11.02 33.32
N ARG A 190 11.89 9.88 32.61
CA ARG A 190 12.96 9.30 31.81
C ARG A 190 13.34 10.19 30.63
N ASN A 191 12.37 10.74 29.90
CA ASN A 191 12.60 11.64 28.78
C ASN A 191 13.18 12.99 29.27
N MET A 192 12.76 13.48 30.44
CA MET A 192 13.37 14.66 31.10
C MET A 192 14.84 14.36 31.48
N GLY A 193 15.13 13.19 32.07
CA GLY A 193 16.51 12.77 32.35
C GLY A 193 17.40 12.75 31.10
N ILE A 194 16.88 12.20 29.99
CA ILE A 194 17.56 12.24 28.67
C ILE A 194 17.77 13.69 28.22
N GLY A 195 16.75 14.53 28.30
CA GLY A 195 16.85 15.95 27.92
C GLY A 195 17.91 16.70 28.70
N TYR A 196 17.99 16.52 30.04
CA TYR A 196 19.03 17.15 30.88
C TYR A 196 20.43 16.60 30.58
N MET A 197 20.57 15.30 30.29
CA MET A 197 21.83 14.70 29.85
C MET A 197 22.31 15.35 28.54
N LEU A 198 21.42 15.50 27.55
CA LEU A 198 21.71 16.16 26.28
C LEU A 198 22.10 17.62 26.46
N LYS A 199 21.44 18.34 27.36
CA LYS A 199 21.77 19.71 27.73
C LYS A 199 23.16 19.82 28.37
N ALA A 200 23.47 18.94 29.32
CA ALA A 200 24.76 18.86 29.97
C ALA A 200 25.92 18.53 29.01
N ALA A 201 25.62 17.70 27.99
CA ALA A 201 26.56 17.37 26.92
C ALA A 201 26.70 18.47 25.84
N GLY A 202 25.95 19.56 25.91
CA GLY A 202 25.98 20.65 24.93
C GLY A 202 25.34 20.29 23.59
N ILE A 203 24.58 19.20 23.53
CA ILE A 203 23.90 18.74 22.31
C ILE A 203 22.69 19.62 22.02
N ILE A 204 21.81 19.84 23.00
CA ILE A 204 20.68 20.76 22.88
C ILE A 204 20.95 22.06 23.60
N THR A 205 20.54 23.19 23.01
CA THR A 205 20.69 24.54 23.57
C THR A 205 19.38 25.12 24.10
N SER A 206 18.25 24.63 23.58
CA SER A 206 16.89 25.01 23.96
C SER A 206 16.56 24.64 25.42
N ASP A 207 15.41 25.11 25.90
CA ASP A 207 14.86 24.67 27.18
C ASP A 207 14.51 23.20 27.15
N VAL A 208 14.90 22.44 28.18
CA VAL A 208 14.71 21.01 28.25
C VAL A 208 13.23 20.65 28.42
N GLN A 209 12.52 21.39 29.27
CA GLN A 209 11.11 21.10 29.53
C GLN A 209 10.26 21.35 28.28
N GLU A 210 10.50 22.48 27.60
CA GLU A 210 9.82 22.78 26.34
C GLU A 210 10.14 21.76 25.25
N THR A 211 11.39 21.36 25.12
CA THR A 211 11.81 20.36 24.11
C THR A 211 11.17 19.00 24.37
N VAL A 212 11.18 18.52 25.62
CA VAL A 212 10.61 17.20 25.96
C VAL A 212 9.08 17.22 25.87
N ARG A 213 8.42 18.30 26.29
CA ARG A 213 6.97 18.48 26.11
C ARG A 213 6.57 18.42 24.64
N GLY A 214 7.28 19.13 23.78
CA GLY A 214 7.04 19.10 22.35
C GLY A 214 7.28 17.72 21.74
N TYR A 215 8.35 17.02 22.15
CA TYR A 215 8.63 15.63 21.75
C TYR A 215 7.50 14.66 22.16
N ILE A 216 6.98 14.77 23.38
CA ILE A 216 5.83 13.93 23.81
C ILE A 216 4.58 14.29 23.00
N ARG A 217 4.34 15.57 22.73
CA ARG A 217 3.19 16.02 21.94
C ARG A 217 3.22 15.48 20.51
N GLN A 218 4.38 15.41 19.84
CA GLN A 218 4.49 14.76 18.51
C GLN A 218 4.19 13.26 18.54
N CYS A 219 4.57 12.56 19.63
CA CYS A 219 4.28 11.13 19.80
C CYS A 219 2.77 10.86 19.95
N ALA A 220 2.03 11.83 20.48
CA ALA A 220 0.60 11.76 20.72
C ALA A 220 -0.29 12.14 19.52
N ILE A 221 0.28 12.38 18.33
CA ILE A 221 -0.50 12.63 17.10
C ILE A 221 -1.25 11.36 16.73
N ASN A 222 -2.59 11.45 16.54
CA ASN A 222 -3.44 10.35 16.11
C ASN A 222 -3.39 10.15 14.60
N VAL A 223 -3.27 8.88 14.21
CA VAL A 223 -3.27 8.39 12.84
C VAL A 223 -4.03 7.07 12.76
N ASN A 224 -4.47 6.67 11.58
CA ASN A 224 -4.87 5.30 11.28
C ASN A 224 -3.87 4.64 10.31
N VAL A 225 -4.07 3.37 9.96
CA VAL A 225 -3.15 2.66 9.07
C VAL A 225 -3.14 3.23 7.65
N ARG A 226 -4.23 3.81 7.17
CA ARG A 226 -4.33 4.43 5.84
C ARG A 226 -3.47 5.69 5.78
N ASP A 227 -3.52 6.52 6.82
CA ASP A 227 -2.65 7.69 6.98
C ASP A 227 -1.17 7.26 6.94
N LEU A 228 -0.82 6.29 7.77
CA LEU A 228 0.57 5.81 7.88
C LEU A 228 1.07 5.19 6.57
N ALA A 229 0.23 4.43 5.86
CA ALA A 229 0.58 3.87 4.55
C ALA A 229 0.84 4.98 3.52
N THR A 230 0.01 6.04 3.51
CA THR A 230 0.19 7.22 2.64
C THR A 230 1.46 7.98 2.98
N MET A 231 1.73 8.19 4.27
CA MET A 231 2.98 8.81 4.74
C MET A 231 4.21 8.00 4.31
N ALA A 232 4.15 6.66 4.45
CA ALA A 232 5.21 5.77 3.99
C ALA A 232 5.35 5.80 2.45
N ALA A 233 4.24 5.85 1.70
CA ALA A 233 4.25 5.95 0.24
C ALA A 233 4.88 7.26 -0.24
N THR A 234 4.73 8.36 0.51
CA THR A 234 5.43 9.62 0.24
C THR A 234 6.95 9.43 0.32
N LEU A 235 7.45 8.68 1.32
CA LEU A 235 8.88 8.32 1.38
C LEU A 235 9.28 7.43 0.20
N CYS A 236 8.42 6.47 -0.20
CA CYS A 236 8.67 5.60 -1.35
C CYS A 236 8.70 6.36 -2.68
N ASN A 237 8.00 7.48 -2.77
CA ASN A 237 7.86 8.34 -3.94
C ASN A 237 8.82 9.55 -3.89
N ALA A 238 10.01 9.36 -3.33
CA ALA A 238 11.05 10.39 -3.24
C ALA A 238 10.60 11.68 -2.52
N GLY A 239 9.67 11.58 -1.58
CA GLY A 239 9.15 12.70 -0.79
C GLY A 239 7.97 13.45 -1.42
N ILE A 240 7.48 12.96 -2.56
CA ILE A 240 6.33 13.52 -3.28
C ILE A 240 5.06 12.78 -2.82
N HIS A 241 4.07 13.50 -2.34
CA HIS A 241 2.80 12.92 -1.90
C HIS A 241 2.06 12.26 -3.08
N PRO A 242 1.70 10.95 -2.99
CA PRO A 242 1.21 10.20 -4.14
C PRO A 242 -0.08 10.74 -4.77
N ALA A 243 -1.00 11.26 -3.95
CA ALA A 243 -2.29 11.75 -4.45
C ALA A 243 -2.26 13.22 -4.87
N THR A 244 -1.46 14.08 -4.22
CA THR A 244 -1.45 15.52 -4.49
C THR A 244 -0.34 15.96 -5.43
N GLY A 245 0.73 15.17 -5.58
CA GLY A 245 1.93 15.54 -6.34
C GLY A 245 2.80 16.61 -5.64
N GLU A 246 2.45 17.02 -4.40
CA GLU A 246 3.24 18.00 -3.64
C GLU A 246 4.54 17.35 -3.13
N THR A 247 5.68 18.00 -3.34
CA THR A 247 6.93 17.61 -2.69
C THR A 247 6.88 18.09 -1.24
N ILE A 248 6.78 17.16 -0.29
CA ILE A 248 6.69 17.45 1.14
C ILE A 248 8.05 17.30 1.83
N ILE A 249 8.85 16.32 1.41
CA ILE A 249 10.18 16.04 1.93
C ILE A 249 11.18 16.04 0.77
N PRO A 250 12.32 16.75 0.85
CA PRO A 250 13.35 16.71 -0.17
C PRO A 250 13.92 15.29 -0.37
N GLN A 251 14.20 14.91 -1.62
CA GLN A 251 14.65 13.55 -1.97
C GLN A 251 15.91 13.11 -1.21
N ASP A 252 16.89 14.01 -0.99
CA ASP A 252 18.10 13.69 -0.23
C ASP A 252 17.80 13.38 1.23
N SER A 253 16.82 14.09 1.82
CA SER A 253 16.32 13.79 3.17
C SER A 253 15.65 12.44 3.23
N VAL A 254 14.84 12.06 2.21
CA VAL A 254 14.21 10.75 2.12
C VAL A 254 15.27 9.63 2.11
N ARG A 255 16.30 9.76 1.30
CA ARG A 255 17.41 8.79 1.26
C ARG A 255 18.05 8.61 2.63
N GLN A 256 18.33 9.71 3.33
CA GLN A 256 18.90 9.69 4.67
C GLN A 256 17.98 8.98 5.68
N ILE A 257 16.68 9.31 5.67
CA ILE A 257 15.69 8.71 6.57
C ILE A 257 15.58 7.21 6.34
N LEU A 258 15.39 6.77 5.10
CA LEU A 258 15.22 5.35 4.77
C LEU A 258 16.48 4.54 5.11
N SER A 259 17.67 5.11 4.92
CA SER A 259 18.93 4.48 5.33
C SER A 259 18.99 4.24 6.83
N VAL A 260 18.64 5.25 7.63
CA VAL A 260 18.63 5.12 9.10
C VAL A 260 17.48 4.22 9.59
N MET A 261 16.30 4.27 8.96
CA MET A 261 15.19 3.36 9.28
C MET A 261 15.57 1.90 9.06
N THR A 262 16.40 1.60 8.04
CA THR A 262 16.84 0.24 7.75
C THR A 262 17.59 -0.38 8.92
N THR A 263 18.48 0.38 9.56
CA THR A 263 19.38 -0.14 10.62
C THR A 263 18.90 0.13 12.04
N CYS A 264 18.03 1.14 12.24
CA CYS A 264 17.65 1.64 13.57
C CYS A 264 16.14 1.70 13.81
N GLY A 265 15.30 1.42 12.81
CA GLY A 265 13.86 1.72 12.91
C GLY A 265 13.04 0.74 13.76
N MET A 266 13.51 -0.50 13.92
CA MET A 266 12.81 -1.58 14.61
C MET A 266 13.39 -1.90 15.99
N TYR A 267 13.87 -0.87 16.68
CA TYR A 267 14.52 -0.99 18.00
C TYR A 267 15.67 -2.02 17.95
N ASP A 268 15.81 -2.84 19.00
CA ASP A 268 16.86 -3.86 19.08
C ASP A 268 16.61 -5.07 18.16
N ALA A 269 15.50 -5.06 17.40
CA ALA A 269 15.16 -6.07 16.40
C ALA A 269 15.53 -5.66 14.96
N ALA A 270 16.23 -4.55 14.74
CA ALA A 270 16.47 -4.03 13.40
C ALA A 270 17.24 -5.02 12.50
N GLY A 271 18.24 -5.73 13.04
CA GLY A 271 18.99 -6.74 12.30
C GLY A 271 18.13 -7.95 11.91
N ASP A 272 17.33 -8.47 12.86
CA ASP A 272 16.38 -9.58 12.61
C ASP A 272 15.32 -9.16 11.58
N TRP A 273 14.79 -7.95 11.69
CA TRP A 273 13.85 -7.38 10.73
C TRP A 273 14.43 -7.29 9.32
N VAL A 274 15.64 -6.76 9.17
CA VAL A 274 16.29 -6.62 7.86
C VAL A 274 16.54 -7.99 7.23
N SER A 275 16.96 -8.98 8.02
CA SER A 275 17.26 -10.32 7.49
C SER A 275 16.01 -11.11 7.06
N ARG A 276 14.86 -10.89 7.71
CA ARG A 276 13.62 -11.66 7.46
C ARG A 276 12.62 -10.93 6.57
N ILE A 277 12.51 -9.62 6.73
CA ILE A 277 11.47 -8.80 6.09
C ILE A 277 12.08 -7.85 5.06
N GLY A 278 13.24 -7.23 5.38
CA GLY A 278 14.06 -6.50 4.43
C GLY A 278 13.43 -5.22 3.87
N ILE A 279 12.57 -4.55 4.62
CA ILE A 279 11.90 -3.29 4.25
C ILE A 279 12.32 -2.22 5.26
N PRO A 280 12.83 -1.04 4.84
CA PRO A 280 13.03 0.08 5.76
C PRO A 280 11.76 0.36 6.55
N ALA A 281 11.81 0.31 7.88
CA ALA A 281 10.62 0.35 8.71
C ALA A 281 10.80 1.17 9.98
N LYS A 282 9.68 1.59 10.59
CA LYS A 282 9.65 2.21 11.90
C LYS A 282 8.48 1.70 12.73
N SER A 283 8.78 1.25 13.94
CA SER A 283 7.83 0.76 14.92
C SER A 283 7.42 1.84 15.92
N GLY A 284 6.18 1.76 16.41
CA GLY A 284 5.62 2.58 17.49
C GLY A 284 4.92 1.74 18.54
N VAL A 285 5.10 2.10 19.81
CA VAL A 285 4.62 1.29 20.97
C VAL A 285 3.10 1.28 21.15
N ALA A 286 2.33 2.04 20.35
CA ALA A 286 0.89 1.85 20.25
C ALA A 286 0.48 0.63 19.42
N GLY A 287 1.44 -0.06 18.78
CA GLY A 287 1.20 -1.24 17.95
C GLY A 287 1.26 -0.99 16.45
N GLY A 288 1.60 0.23 16.02
CA GLY A 288 1.80 0.59 14.62
C GLY A 288 3.20 0.25 14.11
N ILE A 289 3.30 -0.18 12.85
CA ILE A 289 4.57 -0.29 12.10
C ILE A 289 4.34 0.30 10.72
N ILE A 290 5.25 1.16 10.25
CA ILE A 290 5.34 1.55 8.85
C ILE A 290 6.51 0.87 8.17
N GLY A 291 6.34 0.53 6.90
CA GLY A 291 7.39 0.05 6.01
C GLY A 291 7.37 0.84 4.71
N ALA A 292 8.55 1.16 4.18
CA ALA A 292 8.67 1.95 2.96
C ALA A 292 9.55 1.21 1.94
N LEU A 293 8.95 0.77 0.84
CA LEU A 293 9.68 0.13 -0.26
C LEU A 293 9.85 1.14 -1.41
N PRO A 294 11.05 1.71 -1.60
CA PRO A 294 11.30 2.78 -2.57
C PRO A 294 10.81 2.43 -3.99
N GLY A 295 10.11 3.37 -4.62
CA GLY A 295 9.58 3.24 -5.97
C GLY A 295 8.39 2.29 -6.13
N GLN A 296 7.86 1.70 -5.04
CA GLN A 296 6.76 0.73 -5.11
C GLN A 296 5.58 1.10 -4.21
N MET A 297 5.72 0.98 -2.89
CA MET A 297 4.59 1.18 -1.97
C MET A 297 5.04 1.48 -0.55
N GLY A 298 4.16 2.17 0.17
CA GLY A 298 4.15 2.26 1.62
C GLY A 298 3.26 1.18 2.23
N ILE A 299 3.71 0.62 3.36
CA ILE A 299 3.00 -0.40 4.14
C ILE A 299 2.73 0.17 5.53
N ALA A 300 1.55 -0.07 6.06
CA ALA A 300 1.26 0.17 7.46
C ALA A 300 0.45 -0.97 8.04
N VAL A 301 0.80 -1.36 9.27
CA VAL A 301 0.06 -2.36 10.06
C VAL A 301 -0.19 -1.83 11.46
N PHE A 302 -1.25 -2.31 12.09
CA PHE A 302 -1.61 -1.97 13.45
C PHE A 302 -2.12 -3.19 14.21
N SER A 303 -1.57 -3.46 15.38
CA SER A 303 -2.11 -4.34 16.40
C SER A 303 -1.42 -4.07 17.74
N PRO A 304 -2.14 -3.80 18.85
CA PRO A 304 -1.55 -3.29 20.09
C PRO A 304 -0.65 -4.24 20.89
N LYS A 305 -0.71 -5.56 20.70
CA LYS A 305 0.17 -6.50 21.44
C LYS A 305 1.63 -6.37 20.97
N LEU A 306 2.54 -6.10 21.91
CA LEU A 306 3.96 -5.88 21.67
C LEU A 306 4.80 -7.07 22.18
N ASP A 307 5.92 -7.32 21.52
CA ASP A 307 6.98 -8.20 22.00
C ASP A 307 7.84 -7.53 23.10
N SER A 308 8.82 -8.25 23.63
CA SER A 308 9.74 -7.73 24.65
C SER A 308 10.63 -6.58 24.18
N ARG A 309 10.72 -6.33 22.86
CA ARG A 309 11.48 -5.24 22.26
C ARG A 309 10.60 -4.03 21.90
N GLY A 310 9.27 -4.13 22.09
CA GLY A 310 8.31 -3.05 21.84
C GLY A 310 7.72 -3.05 20.44
N ASN A 311 7.92 -4.08 19.62
CA ASN A 311 7.33 -4.21 18.30
C ASN A 311 6.00 -4.95 18.34
N SER A 312 5.04 -4.56 17.53
CA SER A 312 3.77 -5.27 17.38
C SER A 312 4.00 -6.71 16.92
N VAL A 313 3.63 -7.71 17.75
CA VAL A 313 3.85 -9.13 17.44
C VAL A 313 3.11 -9.54 16.17
N ARG A 314 1.81 -9.22 16.09
CA ARG A 314 0.99 -9.46 14.89
C ARG A 314 1.42 -8.60 13.73
N GLY A 315 1.84 -7.34 13.99
CA GLY A 315 2.36 -6.44 12.97
C GLY A 315 3.60 -6.97 12.28
N VAL A 316 4.56 -7.52 13.04
CA VAL A 316 5.75 -8.19 12.49
C VAL A 316 5.36 -9.38 11.62
N ALA A 317 4.47 -10.25 12.12
CA ALA A 317 3.99 -11.41 11.35
C ALA A 317 3.27 -11.00 10.04
N MET A 318 2.45 -9.95 10.08
CA MET A 318 1.80 -9.40 8.87
C MET A 318 2.83 -8.89 7.86
N CYS A 319 3.83 -8.11 8.31
CA CYS A 319 4.87 -7.59 7.44
C CYS A 319 5.75 -8.70 6.86
N GLU A 320 6.08 -9.73 7.64
CA GLU A 320 6.82 -10.90 7.15
C GLU A 320 6.05 -11.65 6.08
N LYS A 321 4.76 -11.87 6.29
CA LYS A 321 3.87 -12.49 5.30
C LYS A 321 3.78 -11.67 4.02
N LEU A 322 3.60 -10.35 4.12
CA LEU A 322 3.56 -9.44 2.97
C LEU A 322 4.89 -9.46 2.21
N SER A 323 6.02 -9.36 2.92
CA SER A 323 7.34 -9.37 2.30
C SER A 323 7.61 -10.68 1.57
N SER A 324 7.36 -11.82 2.22
CA SER A 324 7.56 -13.14 1.63
C SER A 324 6.65 -13.39 0.42
N ASP A 325 5.35 -13.12 0.56
CA ASP A 325 4.37 -13.40 -0.49
C ASP A 325 4.55 -12.52 -1.73
N MET A 326 4.89 -11.24 -1.53
CA MET A 326 4.99 -10.25 -2.60
C MET A 326 6.42 -10.04 -3.12
N GLY A 327 7.42 -10.67 -2.48
CA GLY A 327 8.84 -10.47 -2.81
C GLY A 327 9.28 -9.02 -2.58
N LEU A 328 9.02 -8.48 -1.37
CA LEU A 328 9.28 -7.07 -1.06
C LEU A 328 10.62 -6.85 -0.36
N HIS A 329 11.37 -7.90 -0.07
CA HIS A 329 12.69 -7.78 0.56
C HIS A 329 13.63 -6.97 -0.34
N MET A 330 14.26 -5.91 0.20
CA MET A 330 15.07 -4.98 -0.60
C MET A 330 16.23 -5.67 -1.35
N MET A 331 16.73 -6.80 -0.87
CA MET A 331 17.76 -7.57 -1.55
C MET A 331 17.20 -8.40 -2.72
N ASP A 332 15.88 -8.72 -2.73
CA ASP A 332 15.22 -9.42 -3.84
C ASP A 332 14.79 -8.46 -4.95
N VAL A 333 14.65 -7.17 -4.64
CA VAL A 333 14.17 -6.14 -5.57
C VAL A 333 15.24 -5.72 -6.58
N SER A 334 16.50 -6.10 -6.39
CA SER A 334 17.63 -5.74 -7.28
C SER A 334 17.46 -6.22 -8.74
N GLN A 335 16.46 -7.07 -9.03
CA GLN A 335 16.00 -7.37 -10.38
C GLN A 335 14.85 -6.44 -10.78
N ILE A 336 15.16 -5.18 -11.04
CA ILE A 336 14.18 -4.19 -11.52
C ILE A 336 13.86 -4.48 -12.98
N ALA A 337 12.94 -5.41 -13.23
CA ALA A 337 12.13 -5.39 -14.43
C ALA A 337 10.77 -4.79 -14.02
N GLN A 338 10.56 -3.51 -14.29
CA GLN A 338 9.24 -2.91 -14.12
C GLN A 338 8.28 -3.62 -15.08
N ALA A 339 7.37 -4.41 -14.55
CA ALA A 339 6.29 -4.95 -15.35
C ALA A 339 5.50 -3.78 -15.94
N THR A 340 5.49 -3.66 -17.27
CA THR A 340 4.73 -2.63 -17.96
C THR A 340 3.38 -3.23 -18.36
N VAL A 341 2.29 -2.60 -17.94
CA VAL A 341 0.94 -2.95 -18.38
C VAL A 341 0.53 -1.98 -19.49
N ARG A 342 0.23 -2.52 -20.67
CA ARG A 342 -0.31 -1.77 -21.80
C ARG A 342 -1.75 -2.22 -22.06
N VAL A 343 -2.68 -1.28 -22.10
CA VAL A 343 -4.08 -1.53 -22.46
C VAL A 343 -4.28 -1.06 -23.91
N THR A 344 -4.86 -1.91 -24.75
CA THR A 344 -5.15 -1.61 -26.15
C THR A 344 -6.56 -2.09 -26.48
N VAL A 345 -7.33 -1.24 -27.17
CA VAL A 345 -8.61 -1.63 -27.77
C VAL A 345 -8.35 -1.94 -29.24
N ALA A 346 -8.76 -3.10 -29.69
CA ALA A 346 -8.63 -3.54 -31.07
C ALA A 346 -9.97 -3.97 -31.63
N THR A 347 -10.16 -3.77 -32.95
CA THR A 347 -11.33 -4.26 -33.67
C THR A 347 -10.90 -5.46 -34.50
N ILE A 348 -11.54 -6.60 -34.31
CA ILE A 348 -11.35 -7.78 -35.14
C ILE A 348 -12.50 -7.87 -36.12
N VAL A 349 -12.18 -7.86 -37.41
CA VAL A 349 -13.15 -8.06 -38.49
C VAL A 349 -13.35 -9.57 -38.67
N ALA A 350 -14.57 -10.05 -38.53
CA ALA A 350 -14.88 -11.46 -38.77
C ALA A 350 -14.60 -11.81 -40.23
N GLY A 351 -13.82 -12.88 -40.49
CA GLY A 351 -13.49 -13.35 -41.82
C GLY A 351 -14.76 -13.80 -42.59
N GLN A 352 -14.80 -13.54 -43.89
CA GLN A 352 -15.87 -13.96 -44.80
C GLN A 352 -15.83 -15.47 -44.99
N SER A 353 -16.51 -16.24 -44.15
CA SER A 353 -16.61 -17.69 -44.38
C SER A 353 -18.04 -18.22 -44.52
N GLU A 354 -19.07 -17.36 -44.40
CA GLU A 354 -20.49 -17.78 -44.71
C GLU A 354 -21.30 -16.58 -45.25
N PRO A 355 -22.20 -16.79 -46.25
CA PRO A 355 -22.89 -15.68 -46.93
C PRO A 355 -24.01 -14.98 -46.14
N HIS A 356 -24.26 -15.33 -44.90
CA HIS A 356 -25.40 -14.82 -44.11
C HIS A 356 -25.07 -14.15 -42.79
N HIS A 357 -23.76 -13.93 -42.43
CA HIS A 357 -23.42 -13.17 -41.23
C HIS A 357 -22.99 -11.75 -41.62
N MET A 358 -23.75 -10.76 -41.13
CA MET A 358 -23.39 -9.35 -41.24
C MET A 358 -21.94 -9.16 -40.68
N ASN A 359 -21.12 -8.36 -41.41
CA ASN A 359 -19.80 -7.97 -40.96
C ASN A 359 -19.90 -7.35 -39.57
N CYS A 360 -19.67 -8.15 -38.54
CA CYS A 360 -19.68 -7.72 -37.14
C CYS A 360 -18.26 -7.34 -36.73
N ASN A 361 -18.03 -6.06 -36.51
CA ASN A 361 -16.80 -5.57 -35.93
C ASN A 361 -16.78 -5.94 -34.45
N LYS A 362 -15.86 -6.83 -34.04
CA LYS A 362 -15.70 -7.28 -32.65
C LYS A 362 -14.70 -6.39 -31.94
N GLU A 363 -15.17 -5.59 -30.99
CA GLU A 363 -14.28 -4.83 -30.12
C GLU A 363 -13.67 -5.76 -29.08
N VAL A 364 -12.35 -5.70 -28.93
CA VAL A 364 -11.56 -6.57 -28.04
C VAL A 364 -10.66 -5.70 -27.17
N LEU A 365 -10.63 -5.99 -25.88
CA LEU A 365 -9.75 -5.32 -24.94
C LEU A 365 -8.52 -6.20 -24.67
N ILE A 366 -7.33 -5.66 -24.91
CA ILE A 366 -6.06 -6.37 -24.81
C ILE A 366 -5.21 -5.75 -23.69
N PHE A 367 -4.88 -6.59 -22.70
CA PHE A 367 -3.93 -6.28 -21.63
C PHE A 367 -2.60 -7.00 -21.92
N SER A 368 -1.55 -6.24 -22.23
CA SER A 368 -0.21 -6.79 -22.49
C SER A 368 0.73 -6.48 -21.33
N LEU A 369 1.39 -7.50 -20.81
CA LEU A 369 2.41 -7.39 -19.76
C LEU A 369 3.80 -7.73 -20.30
N ARG A 370 4.84 -7.15 -19.69
CA ARG A 370 6.25 -7.40 -20.06
C ARG A 370 7.13 -7.52 -18.82
N GLY A 371 8.19 -8.32 -18.91
CA GLY A 371 9.23 -8.42 -17.89
C GLY A 371 8.92 -9.44 -16.79
N VAL A 372 9.49 -9.22 -15.60
CA VAL A 372 9.19 -10.01 -14.39
C VAL A 372 8.01 -9.39 -13.67
N VAL A 373 6.91 -10.12 -13.54
CA VAL A 373 5.68 -9.62 -12.94
C VAL A 373 5.66 -9.97 -11.46
N ARG A 374 5.84 -8.95 -10.61
CA ARG A 374 5.68 -9.00 -9.16
C ARG A 374 4.36 -8.36 -8.76
N PHE A 375 4.09 -8.26 -7.44
CA PHE A 375 2.85 -7.67 -6.92
C PHE A 375 2.46 -6.34 -7.59
N GLY A 376 3.38 -5.36 -7.68
CA GLY A 376 3.06 -4.06 -8.30
C GLY A 376 2.67 -4.16 -9.79
N GLY A 377 3.14 -5.18 -10.51
CA GLY A 377 2.73 -5.45 -11.89
C GLY A 377 1.32 -6.04 -11.97
N SER A 378 1.00 -7.02 -11.11
CA SER A 378 -0.35 -7.61 -11.03
C SER A 378 -1.38 -6.61 -10.51
N GLU A 379 -1.02 -5.76 -9.54
CA GLU A 379 -1.86 -4.69 -9.01
C GLU A 379 -2.25 -3.70 -10.13
N ARG A 380 -1.27 -3.21 -10.91
CA ARG A 380 -1.54 -2.30 -12.05
C ARG A 380 -2.44 -2.95 -13.09
N LEU A 381 -2.26 -4.26 -13.37
CA LEU A 381 -3.13 -5.00 -14.26
C LEU A 381 -4.56 -5.06 -13.72
N THR A 382 -4.74 -5.48 -12.46
CA THR A 382 -6.05 -5.54 -11.80
C THR A 382 -6.76 -4.19 -11.85
N ARG A 383 -6.05 -3.12 -11.53
CA ARG A 383 -6.60 -1.75 -11.58
C ARG A 383 -6.99 -1.34 -13.02
N ALA A 384 -6.15 -1.68 -14.02
CA ALA A 384 -6.49 -1.43 -15.41
C ALA A 384 -7.74 -2.20 -15.85
N ILE A 385 -7.90 -3.47 -15.42
CA ILE A 385 -9.10 -4.27 -15.66
C ILE A 385 -10.32 -3.62 -15.01
N THR A 386 -10.21 -3.23 -13.74
CA THR A 386 -11.31 -2.58 -13.00
C THR A 386 -11.72 -1.26 -13.67
N ARG A 387 -10.77 -0.45 -14.12
CA ARG A 387 -11.03 0.82 -14.82
C ARG A 387 -11.76 0.61 -16.15
N GLU A 388 -11.39 -0.40 -16.93
CA GLU A 388 -12.00 -0.63 -18.24
C GLU A 388 -13.33 -1.40 -18.16
N LEU A 389 -13.51 -2.27 -17.17
CA LEU A 389 -14.62 -3.24 -17.09
C LEU A 389 -15.47 -3.09 -15.82
N GLY A 390 -15.07 -2.27 -14.85
CA GLY A 390 -15.83 -2.01 -13.63
C GLY A 390 -16.93 -0.96 -13.82
N ASP A 391 -17.80 -0.84 -12.83
CA ASP A 391 -18.83 0.21 -12.81
C ASP A 391 -18.21 1.59 -12.59
N PRO A 392 -18.74 2.63 -13.24
CA PRO A 392 -18.38 4.01 -12.97
C PRO A 392 -18.77 4.38 -11.52
N ASP A 393 -17.84 4.96 -10.78
CA ASP A 393 -18.11 5.58 -9.49
C ASP A 393 -18.24 7.09 -9.69
N PRO A 394 -19.39 7.70 -9.36
CA PRO A 394 -19.59 9.13 -9.53
C PRO A 394 -18.62 10.01 -8.74
N GLU A 395 -18.05 9.47 -7.63
CA GLU A 395 -17.11 10.19 -6.76
C GLU A 395 -15.64 10.00 -7.18
N ASP A 396 -15.33 9.03 -8.06
CA ASP A 396 -13.99 8.77 -8.61
C ASP A 396 -13.98 8.84 -10.14
N PRO A 397 -13.55 9.98 -10.74
CA PRO A 397 -13.47 10.12 -12.21
C PRO A 397 -12.53 9.14 -12.91
N GLY A 398 -11.67 8.43 -12.15
CA GLY A 398 -10.79 7.36 -12.63
C GLY A 398 -11.38 5.96 -12.53
N SER A 399 -12.60 5.82 -11.99
CA SER A 399 -13.31 4.56 -11.82
C SER A 399 -13.80 3.96 -13.14
N GLY A 400 -14.37 2.77 -13.09
CA GLY A 400 -14.74 1.93 -14.22
C GLY A 400 -15.56 2.61 -15.32
N SER A 401 -15.37 2.15 -16.55
CA SER A 401 -16.11 2.61 -17.73
C SER A 401 -17.25 1.67 -18.13
N ASN A 402 -17.41 0.54 -17.43
CA ASN A 402 -18.34 -0.54 -17.77
C ASN A 402 -18.36 -0.88 -19.29
N ARG A 403 -17.16 -0.91 -19.90
CA ARG A 403 -17.01 -1.10 -21.34
C ARG A 403 -17.49 -2.49 -21.75
N TYR A 404 -18.37 -2.53 -22.73
CA TYR A 404 -18.78 -3.78 -23.37
C TYR A 404 -17.77 -4.16 -24.45
N VAL A 405 -17.17 -5.35 -24.34
CA VAL A 405 -16.25 -5.93 -25.33
C VAL A 405 -16.62 -7.37 -25.61
N CYS A 406 -16.39 -7.83 -26.86
CA CYS A 406 -16.67 -9.20 -27.26
C CYS A 406 -15.71 -10.22 -26.62
N ALA A 407 -14.47 -9.82 -26.35
CA ALA A 407 -13.49 -10.63 -25.67
C ALA A 407 -12.47 -9.77 -24.90
N VAL A 408 -11.91 -10.35 -23.85
CA VAL A 408 -10.77 -9.78 -23.08
C VAL A 408 -9.55 -10.67 -23.37
N VAL A 409 -8.45 -10.05 -23.79
CA VAL A 409 -7.21 -10.75 -24.13
C VAL A 409 -6.13 -10.36 -23.14
N PHE A 410 -5.48 -11.35 -22.53
CA PHE A 410 -4.27 -11.18 -21.75
C PHE A 410 -3.07 -11.68 -22.54
N SER A 411 -2.10 -10.82 -22.84
CA SER A 411 -0.86 -11.19 -23.52
C SER A 411 0.30 -11.21 -22.55
N PHE A 412 0.84 -12.40 -22.30
CA PHE A 412 2.04 -12.64 -21.50
C PHE A 412 3.24 -13.03 -22.35
N ARG A 413 3.19 -12.77 -23.65
CA ARG A 413 4.26 -13.11 -24.62
C ARG A 413 5.64 -12.61 -24.18
N ASP A 414 5.69 -11.43 -23.60
CA ASP A 414 6.92 -10.76 -23.19
C ASP A 414 7.17 -10.87 -21.66
N VAL A 415 6.46 -11.78 -20.97
CA VAL A 415 6.63 -12.05 -19.54
C VAL A 415 7.65 -13.17 -19.34
N PHE A 416 8.64 -12.92 -18.50
CA PHE A 416 9.69 -13.90 -18.18
C PHE A 416 9.31 -14.80 -17.00
N SER A 417 8.64 -14.24 -16.00
CA SER A 417 8.18 -14.98 -14.82
C SER A 417 7.17 -14.19 -14.00
N PHE A 418 6.39 -14.90 -13.16
CA PHE A 418 5.53 -14.34 -12.12
C PHE A 418 6.08 -14.72 -10.74
N ASN A 419 5.94 -13.83 -9.73
CA ASN A 419 6.00 -14.32 -8.36
C ASN A 419 4.66 -14.95 -7.97
N GLY A 420 4.67 -15.83 -6.94
CA GLY A 420 3.50 -16.64 -6.59
C GLY A 420 2.22 -15.84 -6.29
N VAL A 421 2.34 -14.66 -5.66
CA VAL A 421 1.18 -13.80 -5.36
C VAL A 421 0.67 -13.11 -6.61
N ALA A 422 1.56 -12.57 -7.45
CA ALA A 422 1.18 -11.95 -8.70
C ALA A 422 0.44 -12.93 -9.62
N GLN A 423 0.94 -14.16 -9.70
CA GLN A 423 0.32 -15.25 -10.45
C GLN A 423 -1.11 -15.52 -9.96
N LYS A 424 -1.29 -15.69 -8.63
CA LYS A 424 -2.61 -15.94 -8.03
C LYS A 424 -3.59 -14.79 -8.22
N ILE A 425 -3.15 -13.54 -8.13
CA ILE A 425 -3.99 -12.37 -8.39
C ILE A 425 -4.49 -12.41 -9.83
N ILE A 426 -3.60 -12.60 -10.82
CA ILE A 426 -3.96 -12.63 -12.23
C ILE A 426 -4.86 -13.82 -12.56
N GLN A 427 -4.57 -15.01 -12.02
CA GLN A 427 -5.45 -16.18 -12.15
C GLN A 427 -6.85 -15.91 -11.59
N THR A 428 -6.92 -15.19 -10.45
CA THR A 428 -8.21 -14.82 -9.83
C THR A 428 -8.97 -13.85 -10.72
N ASP A 429 -8.31 -12.83 -11.29
CA ASP A 429 -8.92 -11.86 -12.19
C ASP A 429 -9.48 -12.55 -13.45
N ILE A 430 -8.69 -13.41 -14.09
CA ILE A 430 -9.11 -14.21 -15.25
C ILE A 430 -10.32 -15.06 -14.89
N THR A 431 -10.25 -15.80 -13.77
CA THR A 431 -11.34 -16.69 -13.34
C THR A 431 -12.63 -15.91 -13.05
N ARG A 432 -12.55 -14.71 -12.47
CA ARG A 432 -13.71 -13.85 -12.23
C ARG A 432 -14.34 -13.38 -13.54
N LEU A 433 -13.54 -12.91 -14.49
CA LEU A 433 -14.04 -12.49 -15.80
C LEU A 433 -14.76 -13.62 -16.54
N VAL A 434 -14.23 -14.85 -16.48
CA VAL A 434 -14.85 -16.01 -17.08
C VAL A 434 -16.17 -16.39 -16.39
N LYS A 435 -16.20 -16.40 -15.04
CA LYS A 435 -17.42 -16.64 -14.25
C LYS A 435 -18.52 -15.59 -14.47
N ASP A 436 -18.12 -14.35 -14.81
CA ASP A 436 -19.05 -13.28 -15.19
C ASP A 436 -19.57 -13.44 -16.63
N GLY A 437 -19.23 -14.55 -17.32
CA GLY A 437 -19.70 -14.88 -18.67
C GLY A 437 -18.93 -14.19 -19.79
N ARG A 438 -17.77 -13.57 -19.49
CA ARG A 438 -16.92 -12.94 -20.50
C ARG A 438 -16.08 -13.98 -21.23
N THR A 439 -15.87 -13.78 -22.52
CA THR A 439 -14.86 -14.54 -23.26
C THR A 439 -13.48 -14.02 -22.93
N VAL A 440 -12.60 -14.88 -22.41
CA VAL A 440 -11.23 -14.55 -22.06
C VAL A 440 -10.26 -15.37 -22.90
N VAL A 441 -9.27 -14.71 -23.50
CA VAL A 441 -8.19 -15.36 -24.25
C VAL A 441 -6.86 -15.00 -23.60
N VAL A 442 -6.04 -16.01 -23.32
CA VAL A 442 -4.71 -15.85 -22.74
C VAL A 442 -3.67 -16.24 -23.78
N ILE A 443 -2.77 -15.33 -24.12
CA ILE A 443 -1.61 -15.59 -24.99
C ILE A 443 -0.42 -15.82 -24.07
N ASP A 444 -0.01 -17.08 -23.91
CA ASP A 444 1.06 -17.51 -23.02
C ASP A 444 1.97 -18.56 -23.67
N PRO A 445 2.87 -18.16 -24.59
CA PRO A 445 3.71 -19.10 -25.34
C PRO A 445 4.71 -19.86 -24.46
N SER A 446 5.02 -19.33 -23.29
CA SER A 446 6.01 -19.92 -22.37
C SER A 446 5.36 -20.68 -21.20
N GLY A 447 4.03 -20.69 -21.09
CA GLY A 447 3.31 -21.36 -20.02
C GLY A 447 3.58 -20.78 -18.62
N VAL A 448 3.96 -19.49 -18.54
CA VAL A 448 4.39 -18.87 -17.28
C VAL A 448 3.24 -18.63 -16.30
N LEU A 449 1.98 -18.57 -16.79
CA LEU A 449 0.84 -18.29 -15.92
C LEU A 449 0.40 -19.54 -15.15
N ALA A 450 0.52 -20.76 -15.71
CA ALA A 450 0.11 -22.03 -15.11
C ALA A 450 -1.27 -21.94 -14.44
N MET A 451 -2.36 -22.13 -15.20
CA MET A 451 -3.73 -22.15 -14.65
C MET A 451 -3.99 -23.47 -13.93
N ASP A 452 -4.46 -23.42 -12.68
CA ASP A 452 -4.70 -24.61 -11.84
C ASP A 452 -5.88 -25.48 -12.31
N SER A 453 -6.85 -24.89 -13.04
CA SER A 453 -8.00 -25.62 -13.62
C SER A 453 -8.70 -24.74 -14.67
N GLU A 454 -9.31 -25.39 -15.69
CA GLU A 454 -10.24 -24.70 -16.57
C GLU A 454 -11.53 -24.35 -15.80
N PRO A 455 -12.04 -23.12 -15.91
CA PRO A 455 -13.31 -22.76 -15.29
C PRO A 455 -14.45 -23.59 -15.85
N SER A 456 -15.34 -24.10 -14.98
CA SER A 456 -16.48 -24.91 -15.36
C SER A 456 -17.60 -24.15 -16.10
N GLU A 457 -17.59 -22.83 -16.07
CA GLU A 457 -18.54 -21.94 -16.73
C GLU A 457 -17.80 -20.81 -17.45
N GLY A 458 -18.29 -20.42 -18.64
CA GLY A 458 -17.70 -19.36 -19.47
C GLY A 458 -16.67 -19.86 -20.48
N ILE A 459 -16.02 -18.95 -21.20
CA ILE A 459 -15.06 -19.26 -22.25
C ILE A 459 -13.69 -18.76 -21.85
N LEU A 460 -12.78 -19.69 -21.51
CA LEU A 460 -11.35 -19.44 -21.39
C LEU A 460 -10.62 -20.18 -22.51
N LYS A 461 -9.78 -19.46 -23.27
CA LYS A 461 -8.90 -20.05 -24.27
C LYS A 461 -7.47 -19.63 -24.05
N ILE A 462 -6.58 -20.59 -23.85
CA ILE A 462 -5.14 -20.36 -23.78
C ILE A 462 -4.55 -20.71 -25.15
N VAL A 463 -3.72 -19.81 -25.67
CA VAL A 463 -3.06 -19.94 -26.99
C VAL A 463 -1.61 -19.45 -26.92
N GLU A 464 -0.80 -19.92 -27.86
CA GLU A 464 0.62 -19.56 -27.92
C GLU A 464 0.89 -18.28 -28.76
N THR A 465 -0.03 -17.92 -29.67
CA THR A 465 0.21 -16.83 -30.63
C THR A 465 -0.96 -15.85 -30.73
N GLU A 466 -0.66 -14.61 -31.13
CA GLU A 466 -1.67 -13.58 -31.43
C GLU A 466 -2.58 -14.00 -32.59
N THR A 467 -2.04 -14.72 -33.57
CA THR A 467 -2.83 -15.22 -34.72
C THR A 467 -3.88 -16.22 -34.23
N ALA A 468 -3.49 -17.20 -33.40
CA ALA A 468 -4.43 -18.16 -32.85
C ALA A 468 -5.52 -17.50 -31.97
N ALA A 469 -5.16 -16.46 -31.22
CA ALA A 469 -6.12 -15.66 -30.47
C ALA A 469 -7.12 -14.94 -31.38
N ARG A 470 -6.62 -14.33 -32.46
CA ARG A 470 -7.44 -13.61 -33.45
C ARG A 470 -8.40 -14.56 -34.18
N ASP A 471 -7.91 -15.72 -34.62
CA ASP A 471 -8.71 -16.74 -35.31
C ASP A 471 -9.82 -17.29 -34.40
N PHE A 472 -9.48 -17.58 -33.14
CA PHE A 472 -10.46 -18.01 -32.15
C PHE A 472 -11.55 -16.95 -31.94
N ILE A 473 -11.19 -15.67 -31.70
CA ILE A 473 -12.16 -14.59 -31.49
C ILE A 473 -12.97 -14.35 -32.78
N GLY A 474 -12.35 -14.48 -33.96
CA GLY A 474 -13.03 -14.38 -35.26
C GLY A 474 -14.15 -15.39 -35.39
N GLY A 475 -13.97 -16.65 -34.90
CA GLY A 475 -14.93 -17.76 -34.98
C GLY A 475 -16.07 -17.72 -33.94
N ILE A 476 -15.97 -16.89 -32.88
CA ILE A 476 -17.04 -16.81 -31.87
C ILE A 476 -18.24 -16.03 -32.44
N GLY A 477 -19.48 -16.49 -32.22
CA GLY A 477 -20.69 -15.76 -32.60
C GLY A 477 -20.80 -14.39 -31.94
N CYS A 478 -21.18 -13.36 -32.69
CA CYS A 478 -21.47 -12.03 -32.12
C CYS A 478 -22.80 -12.06 -31.36
N HIS A 479 -22.78 -11.86 -30.06
CA HIS A 479 -23.98 -11.47 -29.34
C HIS A 479 -24.14 -9.94 -29.53
N THR A 480 -24.92 -9.52 -30.52
CA THR A 480 -25.26 -8.11 -30.74
C THR A 480 -26.18 -7.63 -29.62
N VAL A 481 -25.68 -6.75 -28.76
CA VAL A 481 -26.53 -5.84 -28.00
C VAL A 481 -26.85 -4.66 -28.92
N SER A 482 -28.12 -4.52 -29.29
CA SER A 482 -28.63 -3.36 -30.04
C SER A 482 -28.37 -2.08 -29.24
N LYS A 483 -27.81 -1.08 -29.89
CA LYS A 483 -27.55 0.26 -29.34
C LYS A 483 -28.81 1.12 -29.10
N ASN A 484 -29.98 0.57 -29.26
CA ASN A 484 -31.26 1.28 -29.14
C ASN A 484 -32.08 0.76 -27.97
N ASP A 485 -31.70 1.10 -26.76
CA ASP A 485 -32.64 1.22 -25.64
C ASP A 485 -32.14 2.38 -24.77
N GLU A 486 -32.57 3.61 -25.15
CA GLU A 486 -32.57 4.79 -24.31
C GLU A 486 -33.43 4.54 -23.06
N TRP A 487 -32.90 4.91 -21.93
CA TRP A 487 -33.62 5.10 -20.67
C TRP A 487 -33.89 6.59 -20.45
#